data_74078217761cdaef3944d7e4e0d2b1f7
#
_entry.id   74078217761cdaef3944d7e4e0d2b1f7
#
_cell.length_a   1.000
_cell.length_b   1.000
_cell.length_c   1.000
_cell.angle_alpha   90.00
_cell.angle_beta   90.00
_cell.angle_gamma   90.00
#
_symmetry.space_group_name_H-M   'P 1'
#
loop_
_entity.id
_entity.type
_entity.pdbx_description
1 polymer ?
#
loop_
_entity_poly.entity_id
_entity_poly.type
_entity_poly.pdbx_seq_one_letter_code
_entity_poly.pdbx_strand_id
1 'polypeptide(L)'
;AMDFLASWLNHFGKVRKFPIHCEMIKGEEVYIGQNSRIVSCLQQKGAVVAKVMLGCGHYVLLTGMEGEYIDLFDPYFRQKPFHQDGVTMIWDEPKKRNRRVHKDLLNSTGKGLYAFSSIDWRESVLIYNCNTRQTMDQIEYFI
;
A
#
# COMPACT_ATOMS: atom_id res chain seq x y z
N ALA A 1 3.69 -13.55 -8.73
CA ALA A 1 2.73 -12.50 -9.11
C ALA A 1 3.32 -11.11 -8.91
N MET A 2 3.86 -10.82 -7.73
CA MET A 2 4.41 -9.49 -7.42
C MET A 2 5.65 -9.14 -8.25
N ASP A 3 6.55 -10.10 -8.49
CA ASP A 3 7.70 -9.91 -9.40
C ASP A 3 7.24 -9.52 -10.81
N PHE A 4 6.23 -10.21 -11.31
CA PHE A 4 5.65 -9.92 -12.61
C PHE A 4 5.05 -8.51 -12.65
N LEU A 5 4.30 -8.13 -11.61
CA LEU A 5 3.69 -6.81 -11.52
C LEU A 5 4.75 -5.70 -11.55
N ALA A 6 5.79 -5.82 -10.72
CA ALA A 6 6.87 -4.83 -10.66
C ALA A 6 7.59 -4.72 -12.03
N SER A 7 7.92 -5.85 -12.64
CA SER A 7 8.59 -5.88 -13.95
C SER A 7 7.71 -5.28 -15.04
N TRP A 8 6.42 -5.61 -15.04
CA TRP A 8 5.47 -5.11 -16.03
C TRP A 8 5.26 -3.59 -15.91
N LEU A 9 5.10 -3.09 -14.69
CA LEU A 9 4.92 -1.66 -14.43
C LEU A 9 6.16 -0.86 -14.83
N ASN A 10 7.37 -1.36 -14.52
CA ASN A 10 8.61 -0.73 -14.94
C ASN A 10 8.76 -0.71 -16.46
N HIS A 11 8.43 -1.82 -17.12
CA HIS A 11 8.43 -1.88 -18.58
C HIS A 11 7.42 -0.91 -19.19
N PHE A 12 6.20 -0.90 -18.69
CA PHE A 12 5.15 0.04 -19.12
C PHE A 12 5.58 1.48 -18.94
N GLY A 13 6.15 1.83 -17.78
CA GLY A 13 6.66 3.17 -17.51
C GLY A 13 7.71 3.61 -18.52
N LYS A 14 8.64 2.71 -18.86
CA LYS A 14 9.69 2.96 -19.84
C LYS A 14 9.14 3.15 -21.26
N VAL A 15 8.28 2.25 -21.73
CA VAL A 15 7.74 2.25 -23.09
C VAL A 15 6.79 3.43 -23.33
N ARG A 16 5.96 3.73 -22.35
CA ARG A 16 4.98 4.85 -22.43
C ARG A 16 5.49 6.16 -21.88
N LYS A 17 6.74 6.21 -21.44
CA LYS A 17 7.34 7.38 -20.79
C LYS A 17 6.53 7.84 -19.58
N PHE A 18 5.92 6.90 -18.89
CA PHE A 18 5.17 7.15 -17.67
C PHE A 18 6.14 7.21 -16.49
N PRO A 19 6.07 8.26 -15.66
CA PRO A 19 7.10 8.52 -14.65
C PRO A 19 6.95 7.67 -13.39
N ILE A 20 6.95 6.34 -13.54
CA ILE A 20 6.88 5.41 -12.42
C ILE A 20 8.12 4.53 -12.36
N HIS A 21 8.49 4.17 -11.13
CA HIS A 21 9.51 3.19 -10.80
C HIS A 21 8.97 2.26 -9.73
N CYS A 22 9.09 0.95 -9.94
CA CYS A 22 8.55 -0.06 -9.03
C CYS A 22 9.66 -0.96 -8.50
N GLU A 23 9.57 -1.27 -7.21
CA GLU A 23 10.46 -2.19 -6.52
C GLU A 23 9.65 -3.19 -5.71
N MET A 24 10.02 -4.47 -5.80
CA MET A 24 9.42 -5.51 -4.98
C MET A 24 10.20 -5.66 -3.68
N ILE A 25 9.48 -5.79 -2.56
CA ILE A 25 10.04 -6.11 -1.24
C ILE A 25 9.35 -7.35 -0.67
N LYS A 26 10.09 -8.11 0.13
CA LYS A 26 9.63 -9.35 0.76
C LYS A 26 10.02 -9.44 2.22
N GLY A 27 9.34 -10.33 2.93
CA GLY A 27 9.75 -10.74 4.27
C GLY A 27 9.74 -9.59 5.27
N GLU A 28 10.83 -9.45 5.97
CA GLU A 28 10.99 -8.47 7.06
C GLU A 28 10.92 -7.01 6.59
N GLU A 29 11.13 -6.73 5.31
CA GLU A 29 10.97 -5.37 4.77
C GLU A 29 9.51 -4.93 4.68
N VAL A 30 8.56 -5.87 4.73
CA VAL A 30 7.13 -5.57 4.64
C VAL A 30 6.56 -5.33 6.03
N TYR A 31 6.59 -4.09 6.46
CA TYR A 31 6.02 -3.66 7.76
C TYR A 31 5.73 -2.16 7.74
N ILE A 32 4.89 -1.72 8.65
CA ILE A 32 4.57 -0.30 8.86
C ILE A 32 5.23 0.13 10.18
N GLY A 33 6.18 1.03 10.12
CA GLY A 33 6.89 1.51 11.30
C GLY A 33 8.13 2.31 10.98
N GLN A 34 8.99 2.50 11.97
CA GLN A 34 10.24 3.23 11.82
C GLN A 34 11.15 2.55 10.78
N ASN A 35 11.74 3.35 9.89
CA ASN A 35 12.62 2.87 8.81
C ASN A 35 11.94 1.94 7.78
N SER A 36 10.60 1.90 7.76
CA SER A 36 9.86 1.11 6.78
C SER A 36 9.97 1.72 5.38
N ARG A 37 10.29 0.89 4.40
CA ARG A 37 10.28 1.29 2.99
C ARG A 37 8.87 1.60 2.49
N ILE A 38 7.85 0.92 3.02
CA ILE A 38 6.45 1.22 2.74
C ILE A 38 6.10 2.62 3.20
N VAL A 39 6.44 2.97 4.44
CA VAL A 39 6.20 4.31 5.00
C VAL A 39 6.90 5.37 4.17
N SER A 40 8.18 5.16 3.85
CA SER A 40 8.94 6.09 3.01
C SER A 40 8.30 6.31 1.64
N CYS A 41 7.84 5.23 0.99
CA CYS A 41 7.15 5.30 -0.30
C CYS A 41 5.85 6.13 -0.21
N LEU A 42 5.03 5.88 0.81
CA LEU A 42 3.78 6.62 1.02
C LEU A 42 4.03 8.10 1.35
N GLN A 43 5.06 8.41 2.14
CA GLN A 43 5.45 9.79 2.45
C GLN A 43 5.93 10.55 1.22
N GLN A 44 6.54 9.87 0.26
CA GLN A 44 6.91 10.41 -1.04
C GLN A 44 5.74 10.43 -2.05
N LYS A 45 4.52 10.20 -1.56
CA LYS A 45 3.31 10.15 -2.38
C LYS A 45 3.29 9.04 -3.43
N GLY A 46 4.05 7.99 -3.17
CA GLY A 46 3.93 6.73 -3.90
C GLY A 46 2.71 5.93 -3.44
N ALA A 47 2.55 4.76 -4.02
CA ALA A 47 1.56 3.78 -3.63
C ALA A 47 2.21 2.41 -3.44
N VAL A 48 1.56 1.53 -2.71
CA VAL A 48 2.10 0.20 -2.43
C VAL A 48 1.02 -0.86 -2.67
N VAL A 49 1.28 -1.78 -3.60
CA VAL A 49 0.45 -2.99 -3.71
C VAL A 49 0.92 -3.96 -2.65
N ALA A 50 0.05 -4.30 -1.73
CA ALA A 50 0.36 -5.19 -0.61
C ALA A 50 -0.48 -6.45 -0.63
N LYS A 51 0.16 -7.57 -0.33
CA LYS A 51 -0.55 -8.83 -0.08
C LYS A 51 -0.97 -8.88 1.39
N VAL A 52 -2.25 -9.07 1.62
CA VAL A 52 -2.86 -9.07 2.96
C VAL A 52 -3.82 -10.25 3.12
N MET A 53 -4.25 -10.50 4.34
CA MET A 53 -5.26 -11.51 4.63
C MET A 53 -6.68 -10.92 4.59
N LEU A 54 -7.57 -11.56 3.86
CA LEU A 54 -9.01 -11.29 3.84
C LEU A 54 -9.75 -12.65 3.75
N GLY A 55 -9.57 -13.47 4.79
CA GLY A 55 -9.98 -14.89 4.75
C GLY A 55 -9.06 -15.77 3.91
N CYS A 56 -8.45 -15.21 2.89
CA CYS A 56 -7.44 -15.79 2.01
C CYS A 56 -6.44 -14.70 1.61
N GLY A 57 -5.45 -15.05 0.80
CA GLY A 57 -4.53 -14.05 0.23
C GLY A 57 -5.29 -13.07 -0.66
N HIS A 58 -5.08 -11.79 -0.43
CA HIS A 58 -5.78 -10.70 -1.08
C HIS A 58 -4.81 -9.54 -1.34
N TYR A 59 -5.05 -8.77 -2.39
CA TYR A 59 -4.21 -7.63 -2.74
C TYR A 59 -4.98 -6.33 -2.58
N VAL A 60 -4.33 -5.36 -1.95
CA VAL A 60 -4.84 -4.00 -1.74
C VAL A 60 -3.80 -2.98 -2.18
N LEU A 61 -4.25 -1.75 -2.43
CA LEU A 61 -3.38 -0.64 -2.76
C LEU A 61 -3.31 0.32 -1.56
N LEU A 62 -2.17 0.41 -0.91
CA LEU A 62 -1.93 1.40 0.13
C LEU A 62 -1.68 2.75 -0.56
N THR A 63 -2.39 3.80 -0.15
CA THR A 63 -2.39 5.09 -0.84
C THR A 63 -2.00 6.27 0.02
N GLY A 64 -1.92 6.09 1.32
CA GLY A 64 -1.54 7.16 2.23
C GLY A 64 -1.39 6.70 3.66
N MET A 65 -0.95 7.63 4.50
CA MET A 65 -0.74 7.38 5.92
C MET A 65 -1.07 8.63 6.71
N GLU A 66 -1.76 8.44 7.83
CA GLU A 66 -2.05 9.50 8.79
C GLU A 66 -1.91 8.94 10.22
N GLY A 67 -0.86 9.39 10.93
CA GLY A 67 -0.55 8.88 12.26
C GLY A 67 -0.29 7.37 12.25
N GLU A 68 -1.04 6.64 13.04
CA GLU A 68 -0.95 5.19 13.19
C GLU A 68 -1.80 4.42 12.14
N TYR A 69 -2.47 5.13 11.23
CA TYR A 69 -3.41 4.56 10.28
C TYR A 69 -2.91 4.64 8.85
N ILE A 70 -3.19 3.59 8.10
CA ILE A 70 -2.90 3.50 6.67
C ILE A 70 -4.22 3.60 5.91
N ASP A 71 -4.26 4.49 4.92
CA ASP A 71 -5.34 4.58 3.96
C ASP A 71 -5.05 3.62 2.81
N LEU A 72 -6.04 2.86 2.42
CA LEU A 72 -5.92 1.90 1.33
C LEU A 72 -7.17 1.84 0.47
N PHE A 73 -6.97 1.41 -0.76
CA PHE A 73 -8.03 1.01 -1.67
C PHE A 73 -8.07 -0.52 -1.73
N ASP A 74 -9.24 -1.06 -1.36
CA ASP A 74 -9.53 -2.48 -1.47
C ASP A 74 -10.55 -2.68 -2.61
N PRO A 75 -10.23 -3.45 -3.65
CA PRO A 75 -11.17 -3.70 -4.75
C PRO A 75 -12.35 -4.56 -4.35
N TYR A 76 -12.31 -5.21 -3.19
CA TYR A 76 -13.44 -5.97 -2.68
C TYR A 76 -14.58 -5.04 -2.24
N PHE A 77 -15.66 -5.07 -3.01
CA PHE A 77 -16.83 -4.24 -2.72
C PHE A 77 -17.56 -4.73 -1.47
N ARG A 78 -17.89 -3.80 -0.57
CA ARG A 78 -18.58 -4.09 0.67
C ARG A 78 -19.51 -2.94 1.06
N GLN A 79 -20.74 -3.25 1.35
CA GLN A 79 -21.76 -2.26 1.77
C GLN A 79 -21.82 -2.05 3.29
N LYS A 80 -21.33 -3.01 4.06
CA LYS A 80 -21.40 -2.98 5.52
C LYS A 80 -20.01 -2.82 6.14
N PRO A 81 -19.89 -2.10 7.27
CA PRO A 81 -18.63 -2.03 8.00
C PRO A 81 -18.14 -3.40 8.46
N PHE A 82 -16.85 -3.54 8.66
CA PHE A 82 -16.29 -4.69 9.36
C PHE A 82 -16.54 -4.54 10.87
N HIS A 83 -16.81 -5.64 11.53
CA HIS A 83 -16.86 -5.71 13.00
C HIS A 83 -15.45 -5.95 13.55
N GLN A 84 -14.54 -5.05 13.26
CA GLN A 84 -13.14 -5.12 13.64
C GLN A 84 -12.65 -3.73 14.06
N ASP A 85 -12.19 -3.60 15.31
CA ASP A 85 -11.55 -2.37 15.77
C ASP A 85 -10.29 -2.10 14.93
N GLY A 86 -10.08 -0.82 14.59
CA GLY A 86 -8.94 -0.42 13.79
C GLY A 86 -9.16 -0.49 12.29
N VAL A 87 -10.34 -0.90 11.83
CA VAL A 87 -10.73 -0.85 10.41
C VAL A 87 -11.94 0.07 10.25
N THR A 88 -11.77 1.13 9.48
CA THR A 88 -12.82 2.11 9.17
C THR A 88 -13.11 2.11 7.68
N MET A 89 -14.39 2.08 7.33
CA MET A 89 -14.85 2.24 5.95
C MET A 89 -14.86 3.72 5.58
N ILE A 90 -14.40 4.04 4.37
CA ILE A 90 -14.42 5.38 3.81
C ILE A 90 -15.28 5.35 2.55
N TRP A 91 -16.33 6.18 2.51
CA TRP A 91 -17.33 6.14 1.45
C TRP A 91 -17.25 7.31 0.47
N ASP A 92 -16.57 8.40 0.85
CA ASP A 92 -16.59 9.68 0.14
C ASP A 92 -15.38 9.93 -0.77
N GLU A 93 -14.40 9.04 -0.77
CA GLU A 93 -13.18 9.16 -1.60
C GLU A 93 -12.86 7.89 -2.42
N PRO A 94 -13.81 7.38 -3.22
CA PRO A 94 -13.72 6.04 -3.82
C PRO A 94 -12.57 5.85 -4.81
N LYS A 95 -11.94 6.92 -5.28
CA LYS A 95 -10.81 6.87 -6.21
C LYS A 95 -9.45 6.86 -5.53
N LYS A 96 -9.41 7.17 -4.24
CA LYS A 96 -8.15 7.26 -3.47
C LYS A 96 -8.05 6.19 -2.41
N ARG A 97 -9.13 6.00 -1.68
CA ARG A 97 -9.17 5.10 -0.53
C ARG A 97 -10.60 4.71 -0.20
N ASN A 98 -10.79 3.53 0.30
CA ASN A 98 -12.09 3.08 0.79
C ASN A 98 -12.00 2.36 2.13
N ARG A 99 -10.81 2.25 2.69
CA ARG A 99 -10.54 1.71 4.03
C ARG A 99 -9.47 2.53 4.71
N ARG A 100 -9.56 2.63 6.01
CA ARG A 100 -8.49 3.11 6.90
C ARG A 100 -8.21 2.01 7.91
N VAL A 101 -6.97 1.55 8.00
CA VAL A 101 -6.56 0.39 8.80
C VAL A 101 -5.42 0.77 9.74
N HIS A 102 -5.57 0.41 11.03
CA HIS A 102 -4.51 0.63 12.02
C HIS A 102 -3.28 -0.21 11.68
N LYS A 103 -2.09 0.36 11.82
CA LYS A 103 -0.81 -0.30 11.47
C LYS A 103 -0.61 -1.63 12.19
N ASP A 104 -1.09 -1.78 13.42
CA ASP A 104 -0.89 -3.02 14.18
C ASP A 104 -1.66 -4.20 13.58
N LEU A 105 -2.80 -3.94 12.93
CA LEU A 105 -3.51 -4.97 12.18
C LEU A 105 -2.71 -5.41 10.95
N LEU A 106 -2.17 -4.44 10.20
CA LEU A 106 -1.32 -4.73 9.04
C LEU A 106 -0.06 -5.51 9.45
N ASN A 107 0.60 -5.12 10.52
CA ASN A 107 1.84 -5.75 10.99
C ASN A 107 1.63 -7.14 11.61
N SER A 108 0.40 -7.54 11.89
CA SER A 108 0.11 -8.83 12.51
C SER A 108 0.71 -10.00 11.71
N THR A 109 1.33 -10.94 12.43
CA THR A 109 1.85 -12.20 11.88
C THR A 109 0.79 -13.29 11.75
N GLY A 110 -0.42 -13.03 12.25
CA GLY A 110 -1.54 -13.96 12.20
C GLY A 110 -2.31 -13.92 10.87
N LYS A 111 -3.51 -14.46 10.89
CA LYS A 111 -4.41 -14.50 9.73
C LYS A 111 -5.60 -13.54 9.89
N GLY A 112 -5.47 -12.55 10.75
CA GLY A 112 -6.49 -11.54 10.97
C GLY A 112 -6.72 -10.66 9.75
N LEU A 113 -7.81 -9.91 9.78
CA LEU A 113 -8.22 -9.01 8.71
C LEU A 113 -7.12 -8.00 8.37
N TYR A 114 -6.75 -7.93 7.10
CA TYR A 114 -5.70 -7.09 6.53
C TYR A 114 -4.28 -7.35 7.04
N ALA A 115 -4.03 -8.44 7.77
CA ALA A 115 -2.69 -8.78 8.23
C ALA A 115 -1.74 -9.08 7.08
N PHE A 116 -0.50 -8.59 7.17
CA PHE A 116 0.60 -9.03 6.29
C PHE A 116 0.97 -10.50 6.54
N SER A 117 0.53 -11.05 7.66
CA SER A 117 0.70 -12.45 8.07
C SER A 117 2.16 -12.82 8.36
N SER A 118 2.51 -14.09 8.25
CA SER A 118 3.86 -14.58 8.57
C SER A 118 4.93 -13.93 7.69
N ILE A 119 6.11 -13.76 8.22
CA ILE A 119 7.22 -13.08 7.53
C ILE A 119 7.49 -13.71 6.16
N ASP A 120 7.52 -15.04 6.08
CA ASP A 120 7.79 -15.77 4.82
C ASP A 120 6.72 -15.56 3.75
N TRP A 121 5.53 -15.15 4.15
CA TRP A 121 4.40 -14.94 3.25
C TRP A 121 4.32 -13.50 2.73
N ARG A 122 5.00 -12.56 3.37
CA ARG A 122 4.90 -11.13 3.08
C ARG A 122 5.57 -10.77 1.77
N GLU A 123 4.85 -10.01 0.95
CA GLU A 123 5.40 -9.38 -0.25
C GLU A 123 4.59 -8.13 -0.61
N SER A 124 5.27 -7.14 -1.17
CA SER A 124 4.67 -5.88 -1.61
C SER A 124 5.44 -5.31 -2.78
N VAL A 125 4.77 -4.47 -3.57
CA VAL A 125 5.40 -3.69 -4.63
C VAL A 125 5.29 -2.22 -4.29
N LEU A 126 6.42 -1.56 -4.14
CA LEU A 126 6.52 -0.12 -3.97
C LEU A 126 6.43 0.55 -5.34
N ILE A 127 5.55 1.52 -5.49
CA ILE A 127 5.34 2.25 -6.74
C ILE A 127 5.66 3.73 -6.49
N TYR A 128 6.76 4.20 -7.06
CA TYR A 128 7.22 5.58 -6.93
C TYR A 128 6.79 6.39 -8.16
N ASN A 129 6.37 7.63 -7.92
CA ASN A 129 6.19 8.61 -8.96
C ASN A 129 7.50 9.40 -9.12
N CYS A 130 8.22 9.20 -10.22
CA CYS A 130 9.52 9.84 -10.47
C CYS A 130 9.42 11.34 -10.73
N ASN A 131 8.24 11.88 -10.97
CA ASN A 131 7.99 13.31 -11.14
C ASN A 131 7.58 14.02 -9.84
N THR A 132 7.58 13.31 -8.72
CA THR A 132 7.32 13.92 -7.41
C THR A 132 8.53 14.74 -7.00
N ARG A 133 8.32 16.03 -6.70
CA ARG A 133 9.33 16.88 -6.07
C ARG A 133 9.00 17.05 -4.59
N GLN A 134 9.96 16.74 -3.75
CA GLN A 134 9.88 17.02 -2.33
C GLN A 134 10.52 18.36 -2.04
N THR A 135 9.73 19.30 -1.53
CA THR A 135 10.22 20.57 -0.97
C THR A 135 10.26 20.47 0.54
N MET A 136 10.82 21.48 1.24
CA MET A 136 10.83 21.49 2.70
C MET A 136 9.44 21.46 3.33
N ASP A 137 8.42 21.97 2.61
CA ASP A 137 7.08 22.16 3.14
C ASP A 137 6.01 21.30 2.45
N GLN A 138 6.28 20.77 1.27
CA GLN A 138 5.30 20.00 0.50
C GLN A 138 5.94 19.10 -0.56
N ILE A 139 5.16 18.15 -1.02
CA ILE A 139 5.49 17.30 -2.16
C ILE A 139 4.63 17.73 -3.33
N GLU A 140 5.27 18.13 -4.43
CA GLU A 140 4.59 18.55 -5.66
C GLU A 140 4.57 17.40 -6.68
N TYR A 141 3.42 17.21 -7.32
CA TYR A 141 3.25 16.27 -8.41
C TYR A 141 3.23 17.00 -9.74
N PHE A 142 4.02 16.50 -10.68
CA PHE A 142 3.92 16.87 -12.08
C PHE A 142 3.23 15.74 -12.84
N ILE A 143 2.03 15.98 -13.24
CA ILE A 143 1.25 15.07 -14.08
C ILE A 143 1.44 15.44 -15.55
#